data_7f90cfcdf0ac91b5a687162f5db713b4
#
_entry.id   7f90cfcdf0ac91b5a687162f5db713b4
#
_cell.length_a   1.000
_cell.length_b   1.000
_cell.length_c   1.000
_cell.angle_alpha   90.00
_cell.angle_beta   90.00
_cell.angle_gamma   90.00
#
_symmetry.space_group_name_H-M   'P 1'
#
loop_
_entity.id
_entity.type
_entity.pdbx_description
1 polymer ?
#
loop_
_entity_poly.entity_id
_entity_poly.type
_entity_poly.pdbx_seq_one_letter_code
_entity_poly.pdbx_strand_id
1 'polypeptide(L)'
;MRSTTITSTLLFAAAAMAAPSSHAPSQSSTPKPPTNDASKGTTSTAQNFLPPVVPVNTRAADQALISSLLLAPTQQERARLLNRPGDYVFDFNNTTIPGSESEGMGGHTVAANARTFPALIGNGGAMTLGFLGPCGMNTAHVHNRATEFNIVVRGRLVTQFIIENGVPPIANTLSLYQMTVFPQGAIHQEFNPDCEDAVFVAGFNNQDPGVEQVAQAFFSLNPAVVGSTLGGIPSLNGKDIESFREHIPANVALGIDACLKRCGIKRNAKRDDFFLN
;
A
#
# COMPACT_ATOMS: atom_id res chain seq x y z
N MET A 1 -49.44 -36.00 6.44
CA MET A 1 -48.53 -34.85 6.30
C MET A 1 -47.72 -35.07 5.03
N ARG A 2 -47.99 -34.30 4.00
CA ARG A 2 -47.33 -34.46 2.68
C ARG A 2 -46.08 -33.57 2.63
N SER A 3 -44.91 -34.17 2.39
CA SER A 3 -43.65 -33.51 2.19
C SER A 3 -43.56 -33.06 0.71
N THR A 4 -43.40 -31.76 0.48
CA THR A 4 -43.20 -31.20 -0.85
C THR A 4 -41.71 -30.90 -1.01
N THR A 5 -41.04 -31.67 -1.84
CA THR A 5 -39.63 -31.48 -2.23
C THR A 5 -39.60 -30.44 -3.34
N ILE A 6 -38.93 -29.30 -3.09
CA ILE A 6 -38.67 -28.27 -4.12
C ILE A 6 -37.29 -28.55 -4.72
N THR A 7 -37.29 -28.98 -5.98
CA THR A 7 -36.04 -29.18 -6.77
C THR A 7 -35.68 -27.88 -7.48
N SER A 8 -34.62 -27.24 -7.05
CA SER A 8 -34.09 -26.05 -7.71
C SER A 8 -33.11 -26.46 -8.81
N THR A 9 -33.49 -26.23 -10.06
CA THR A 9 -32.65 -26.45 -11.23
C THR A 9 -31.78 -25.25 -11.46
N LEU A 10 -30.45 -25.38 -11.25
CA LEU A 10 -29.46 -24.39 -11.60
C LEU A 10 -29.13 -24.51 -13.09
N LEU A 11 -29.51 -23.51 -13.90
CA LEU A 11 -29.02 -23.34 -15.27
C LEU A 11 -27.60 -22.75 -15.23
N PHE A 12 -26.63 -23.53 -15.68
CA PHE A 12 -25.29 -23.00 -16.00
C PHE A 12 -25.31 -22.51 -17.46
N ALA A 13 -25.13 -21.22 -17.67
CA ALA A 13 -24.84 -20.66 -18.97
C ALA A 13 -23.32 -20.83 -19.26
N ALA A 14 -22.99 -21.70 -20.21
CA ALA A 14 -21.64 -21.85 -20.71
C ALA A 14 -21.32 -20.71 -21.68
N ALA A 15 -20.41 -19.81 -21.30
CA ALA A 15 -19.83 -18.84 -22.21
C ALA A 15 -18.75 -19.53 -23.07
N ALA A 16 -18.99 -19.66 -24.37
CA ALA A 16 -17.99 -20.15 -25.31
C ALA A 16 -16.91 -19.09 -25.53
N MET A 17 -15.68 -19.40 -25.12
CA MET A 17 -14.50 -18.61 -25.48
C MET A 17 -14.05 -19.00 -26.89
N ALA A 18 -14.09 -18.04 -27.83
CA ALA A 18 -13.51 -18.20 -29.15
C ALA A 18 -11.97 -18.15 -29.05
N ALA A 19 -11.30 -19.15 -29.56
CA ALA A 19 -9.84 -19.20 -29.67
C ALA A 19 -9.36 -18.23 -30.78
N PRO A 20 -8.21 -17.53 -30.60
CA PRO A 20 -7.63 -16.70 -31.62
C PRO A 20 -7.02 -17.56 -32.75
N SER A 21 -7.40 -17.26 -34.00
CA SER A 21 -6.84 -17.88 -35.20
C SER A 21 -5.39 -17.42 -35.39
N SER A 22 -4.49 -18.37 -35.59
CA SER A 22 -3.08 -18.14 -35.94
C SER A 22 -2.98 -17.67 -37.41
N HIS A 23 -2.61 -16.42 -37.65
CA HIS A 23 -2.15 -15.94 -38.94
C HIS A 23 -0.62 -15.99 -38.97
N ALA A 24 -0.10 -16.68 -39.98
CA ALA A 24 1.32 -16.72 -40.31
C ALA A 24 1.81 -15.34 -40.80
N PRO A 25 3.05 -14.94 -40.49
CA PRO A 25 3.55 -13.64 -40.92
C PRO A 25 3.91 -13.65 -42.42
N SER A 26 3.31 -12.75 -43.19
CA SER A 26 3.73 -12.42 -44.53
C SER A 26 5.04 -11.65 -44.52
N GLN A 27 5.98 -12.02 -45.36
CA GLN A 27 7.27 -11.35 -45.54
C GLN A 27 7.09 -9.91 -46.01
N SER A 28 7.58 -8.98 -45.17
CA SER A 28 7.65 -7.56 -45.46
C SER A 28 8.92 -7.25 -46.24
N SER A 29 8.78 -6.75 -47.46
CA SER A 29 9.86 -6.13 -48.24
C SER A 29 10.31 -4.82 -47.61
N THR A 30 11.61 -4.71 -47.37
CA THR A 30 12.28 -3.49 -46.85
C THR A 30 12.13 -2.31 -47.81
N PRO A 31 11.67 -1.13 -47.36
CA PRO A 31 11.73 0.06 -48.18
C PRO A 31 13.16 0.66 -48.15
N LYS A 32 13.62 1.07 -49.34
CA LYS A 32 14.86 1.80 -49.61
C LYS A 32 14.80 3.19 -48.95
N PRO A 33 15.88 3.67 -48.30
CA PRO A 33 15.86 4.99 -47.67
C PRO A 33 15.76 6.11 -48.68
N PRO A 34 15.01 7.19 -48.38
CA PRO A 34 14.92 8.35 -49.27
C PRO A 34 16.19 9.16 -49.24
N THR A 35 16.66 9.61 -50.42
CA THR A 35 17.78 10.53 -50.62
C THR A 35 17.39 11.90 -50.07
N ASN A 36 18.29 12.49 -49.30
CA ASN A 36 18.20 13.87 -48.83
C ASN A 36 18.20 14.84 -49.98
N ASP A 37 17.10 15.56 -50.14
CA ASP A 37 17.09 16.80 -50.92
C ASP A 37 16.88 17.97 -49.94
N ALA A 38 17.89 18.79 -49.82
CA ALA A 38 17.90 19.96 -48.94
C ALA A 38 17.11 21.09 -49.61
N SER A 39 15.92 21.39 -49.13
CA SER A 39 15.22 22.63 -49.51
C SER A 39 14.33 23.15 -48.37
N LYS A 40 14.78 24.33 -47.89
CA LYS A 40 14.01 25.41 -47.24
C LYS A 40 13.15 25.10 -46.03
N GLY A 41 13.62 25.68 -44.92
CA GLY A 41 12.98 25.75 -43.63
C GLY A 41 11.54 26.25 -43.66
N THR A 42 10.67 25.41 -43.23
CA THR A 42 9.52 25.75 -42.43
C THR A 42 9.78 25.14 -41.05
N THR A 43 9.99 25.98 -40.06
CA THR A 43 9.94 25.58 -38.64
C THR A 43 8.53 25.05 -38.40
N SER A 44 8.36 23.76 -38.67
CA SER A 44 7.26 23.01 -38.12
C SER A 44 7.49 23.01 -36.62
N THR A 45 6.79 23.85 -35.90
CA THR A 45 6.58 23.69 -34.48
C THR A 45 5.93 22.32 -34.34
N ALA A 46 6.73 21.29 -34.05
CA ALA A 46 6.22 19.99 -33.65
C ALA A 46 5.24 20.29 -32.51
N GLN A 47 3.94 20.16 -32.80
CA GLN A 47 2.94 20.33 -31.77
C GLN A 47 3.27 19.32 -30.68
N ASN A 48 3.58 19.83 -29.51
CA ASN A 48 3.86 19.01 -28.35
C ASN A 48 2.53 18.37 -27.93
N PHE A 49 2.25 17.14 -28.38
CA PHE A 49 1.05 16.41 -28.05
C PHE A 49 1.00 15.93 -26.60
N LEU A 50 2.11 16.09 -25.90
CA LEU A 50 2.18 15.72 -24.49
C LEU A 50 1.60 16.84 -23.62
N PRO A 51 0.72 16.51 -22.68
CA PRO A 51 0.27 17.49 -21.70
C PRO A 51 1.47 18.05 -20.93
N PRO A 52 1.42 19.32 -20.51
CA PRO A 52 2.49 19.90 -19.72
C PRO A 52 2.64 19.16 -18.38
N VAL A 53 3.86 19.06 -17.87
CA VAL A 53 4.11 18.65 -16.48
C VAL A 53 3.53 19.73 -15.58
N VAL A 54 2.68 19.32 -14.64
CA VAL A 54 1.98 20.20 -13.70
C VAL A 54 2.43 19.92 -12.28
N PRO A 55 2.37 20.92 -11.37
CA PRO A 55 2.57 20.68 -9.95
C PRO A 55 1.55 19.66 -9.42
N VAL A 56 2.01 18.71 -8.63
CA VAL A 56 1.19 17.66 -8.00
C VAL A 56 1.14 17.85 -6.50
N ASN A 57 0.22 17.18 -5.82
CA ASN A 57 0.00 17.27 -4.37
C ASN A 57 -0.29 18.71 -3.86
N THR A 58 -0.61 19.67 -4.74
CA THR A 58 -0.74 21.10 -4.37
C THR A 58 -1.92 21.38 -3.44
N ARG A 59 -2.91 20.49 -3.41
CA ARG A 59 -4.08 20.58 -2.53
C ARG A 59 -4.22 19.33 -1.64
N ALA A 60 -3.14 18.61 -1.43
CA ALA A 60 -3.09 17.49 -0.50
C ALA A 60 -3.40 17.97 0.93
N ALA A 61 -4.18 17.21 1.67
CA ALA A 61 -4.63 17.51 3.03
C ALA A 61 -5.38 18.87 3.20
N ASP A 62 -5.87 19.47 2.12
CA ASP A 62 -6.71 20.70 2.18
C ASP A 62 -8.07 20.39 2.80
N GLN A 63 -8.27 20.79 4.06
CA GLN A 63 -9.46 20.48 4.83
C GLN A 63 -10.73 21.13 4.24
N ALA A 64 -10.63 22.32 3.65
CA ALA A 64 -11.77 23.00 3.03
C ALA A 64 -12.22 22.28 1.76
N LEU A 65 -11.26 21.84 0.94
CA LEU A 65 -11.54 21.02 -0.23
C LEU A 65 -12.13 19.66 0.15
N ILE A 66 -11.53 18.96 1.13
CA ILE A 66 -12.03 17.68 1.63
C ILE A 66 -13.48 17.81 2.10
N SER A 67 -13.79 18.82 2.90
CA SER A 67 -15.17 19.07 3.37
C SER A 67 -16.13 19.29 2.21
N SER A 68 -15.74 20.10 1.22
CA SER A 68 -16.56 20.36 0.03
C SER A 68 -16.80 19.11 -0.81
N LEU A 69 -15.79 18.25 -0.97
CA LEU A 69 -15.89 16.98 -1.68
C LEU A 69 -16.78 15.96 -0.98
N LEU A 70 -16.75 15.92 0.36
CA LEU A 70 -17.62 15.05 1.16
C LEU A 70 -19.10 15.49 1.07
N LEU A 71 -19.37 16.79 0.94
CA LEU A 71 -20.71 17.35 0.78
C LEU A 71 -21.23 17.30 -0.65
N ALA A 72 -20.35 17.13 -1.66
CA ALA A 72 -20.74 17.06 -3.05
C ALA A 72 -21.49 15.75 -3.35
N PRO A 73 -22.78 15.78 -3.74
CA PRO A 73 -23.59 14.57 -3.87
C PRO A 73 -23.25 13.75 -5.12
N THR A 74 -22.61 14.35 -6.13
CA THR A 74 -22.33 13.68 -7.41
C THR A 74 -20.85 13.74 -7.76
N GLN A 75 -20.40 12.76 -8.56
CA GLN A 75 -19.03 12.75 -9.11
C GLN A 75 -18.78 13.97 -10.01
N GLN A 76 -19.79 14.45 -10.72
CA GLN A 76 -19.67 15.65 -11.55
C GLN A 76 -19.36 16.90 -10.71
N GLU A 77 -19.97 17.04 -9.55
CA GLU A 77 -19.71 18.16 -8.65
C GLU A 77 -18.32 18.04 -8.03
N ARG A 78 -17.89 16.83 -7.62
CA ARG A 78 -16.52 16.59 -7.16
C ARG A 78 -15.49 16.95 -8.24
N ALA A 79 -15.73 16.56 -9.49
CA ALA A 79 -14.85 16.92 -10.61
C ALA A 79 -14.75 18.42 -10.87
N ARG A 80 -15.81 19.18 -10.59
CA ARG A 80 -15.77 20.66 -10.66
C ARG A 80 -14.94 21.28 -9.53
N LEU A 81 -14.92 20.67 -8.36
CA LEU A 81 -14.07 21.08 -7.23
C LEU A 81 -12.60 20.71 -7.48
N LEU A 82 -12.35 19.54 -8.05
CA LEU A 82 -11.04 19.06 -8.46
C LEU A 82 -10.70 19.56 -9.88
N ASN A 83 -10.52 20.87 -10.01
CA ASN A 83 -10.42 21.54 -11.31
C ASN A 83 -9.01 21.86 -11.78
N ARG A 84 -8.00 21.41 -11.06
CA ARG A 84 -6.58 21.56 -11.44
C ARG A 84 -6.04 20.22 -11.95
N PRO A 85 -5.25 20.20 -13.04
CA PRO A 85 -4.70 18.94 -13.56
C PRO A 85 -3.97 18.11 -12.52
N GLY A 86 -3.16 18.75 -11.66
CA GLY A 86 -2.42 18.09 -10.59
C GLY A 86 -3.27 17.53 -9.44
N ASP A 87 -4.57 17.84 -9.37
CA ASP A 87 -5.47 17.30 -8.33
C ASP A 87 -5.66 15.78 -8.44
N TYR A 88 -5.41 15.22 -9.62
CA TYR A 88 -5.56 13.78 -9.90
C TYR A 88 -4.22 13.03 -9.93
N VAL A 89 -3.14 13.66 -9.49
CA VAL A 89 -1.81 13.03 -9.42
C VAL A 89 -1.28 13.12 -8.01
N PHE A 90 -0.86 11.99 -7.45
CA PHE A 90 -0.21 11.89 -6.16
C PHE A 90 1.23 11.43 -6.33
N ASP A 91 2.17 12.16 -5.76
CA ASP A 91 3.58 11.81 -5.75
C ASP A 91 3.97 11.19 -4.40
N PHE A 92 4.24 9.89 -4.41
CA PHE A 92 4.65 9.14 -3.23
C PHE A 92 6.10 9.43 -2.78
N ASN A 93 6.90 10.14 -3.59
CA ASN A 93 8.20 10.63 -3.15
C ASN A 93 8.09 11.89 -2.28
N ASN A 94 6.92 12.54 -2.26
CA ASN A 94 6.69 13.74 -1.48
C ASN A 94 6.13 13.39 -0.09
N THR A 95 7.00 13.31 0.90
CA THR A 95 6.66 13.00 2.29
C THR A 95 6.23 14.23 3.10
N THR A 96 6.22 15.42 2.51
CA THR A 96 5.85 16.67 3.20
C THR A 96 4.35 16.84 3.40
N ILE A 97 3.51 15.96 2.84
CA ILE A 97 2.05 16.01 3.01
C ILE A 97 1.70 15.60 4.44
N PRO A 98 1.03 16.46 5.22
CA PRO A 98 0.73 16.14 6.62
C PRO A 98 -0.07 14.85 6.78
N GLY A 99 0.52 13.87 7.47
CA GLY A 99 -0.12 12.58 7.78
C GLY A 99 -0.14 11.59 6.62
N SER A 100 0.65 11.79 5.56
CA SER A 100 0.86 10.78 4.52
C SER A 100 1.95 9.77 4.90
N GLU A 101 2.93 10.18 5.69
CA GLU A 101 4.09 9.36 6.04
C GLU A 101 3.96 8.73 7.43
N SER A 102 4.36 7.46 7.52
CA SER A 102 4.71 6.78 8.78
C SER A 102 6.14 6.34 8.67
N GLU A 103 7.01 6.86 9.54
CA GLU A 103 8.45 6.66 9.48
C GLU A 103 8.99 6.06 10.79
N GLY A 104 9.92 5.11 10.66
CA GLY A 104 10.62 4.48 11.78
C GLY A 104 12.00 3.96 11.39
N MET A 105 12.65 3.23 12.29
CA MET A 105 14.02 2.74 12.07
C MET A 105 14.16 1.70 10.96
N GLY A 106 13.06 1.08 10.54
CA GLY A 106 13.03 0.05 9.50
C GLY A 106 12.67 0.57 8.12
N GLY A 107 12.41 1.87 7.97
CA GLY A 107 11.97 2.48 6.72
C GLY A 107 10.74 3.38 6.92
N HIS A 108 9.94 3.54 5.87
CA HIS A 108 8.74 4.37 5.93
C HIS A 108 7.65 3.87 4.99
N THR A 109 6.43 4.38 5.19
CA THR A 109 5.32 4.21 4.27
C THR A 109 4.73 5.56 3.90
N VAL A 110 4.24 5.69 2.66
CA VAL A 110 3.56 6.90 2.19
C VAL A 110 2.17 6.53 1.70
N ALA A 111 1.13 7.14 2.28
CA ALA A 111 -0.26 6.80 2.04
C ALA A 111 -1.01 7.88 1.28
N ALA A 112 -1.59 7.51 0.14
CA ALA A 112 -2.63 8.24 -0.57
C ALA A 112 -4.01 7.71 -0.13
N ASN A 113 -4.74 8.49 0.63
CA ASN A 113 -6.10 8.20 1.10
C ASN A 113 -6.98 9.45 0.99
N ALA A 114 -8.24 9.38 1.39
CA ALA A 114 -9.19 10.50 1.30
C ALA A 114 -8.69 11.80 1.97
N ARG A 115 -7.81 11.70 2.98
CA ARG A 115 -7.23 12.86 3.66
C ARG A 115 -6.04 13.45 2.91
N THR A 116 -5.12 12.60 2.45
CA THR A 116 -3.85 13.03 1.87
C THR A 116 -3.95 13.26 0.36
N PHE A 117 -4.90 12.61 -0.30
CA PHE A 117 -5.19 12.70 -1.72
C PHE A 117 -6.70 12.88 -1.94
N PRO A 118 -7.23 14.10 -1.87
CA PRO A 118 -8.68 14.37 -1.92
C PRO A 118 -9.39 13.82 -3.16
N ALA A 119 -8.69 13.61 -4.29
CA ALA A 119 -9.26 12.99 -5.49
C ALA A 119 -9.78 11.56 -5.26
N LEU A 120 -9.40 10.89 -4.18
CA LEU A 120 -9.92 9.56 -3.83
C LEU A 120 -11.33 9.60 -3.22
N ILE A 121 -11.80 10.76 -2.76
CA ILE A 121 -13.13 10.89 -2.15
C ILE A 121 -14.22 10.54 -3.16
N GLY A 122 -15.01 9.52 -2.84
CA GLY A 122 -16.08 8.99 -3.70
C GLY A 122 -15.60 7.98 -4.75
N ASN A 123 -14.29 7.64 -4.81
CA ASN A 123 -13.74 6.68 -5.76
C ASN A 123 -13.46 5.28 -5.16
N GLY A 124 -13.65 5.12 -3.86
CA GLY A 124 -13.67 3.80 -3.21
C GLY A 124 -12.33 3.06 -3.15
N GLY A 125 -11.22 3.77 -3.28
CA GLY A 125 -9.88 3.17 -3.21
C GLY A 125 -8.86 4.05 -2.50
N ALA A 126 -7.78 3.44 -2.03
CA ALA A 126 -6.60 4.10 -1.48
C ALA A 126 -5.35 3.29 -1.88
N MET A 127 -4.18 3.89 -1.69
CA MET A 127 -2.91 3.22 -1.98
C MET A 127 -1.83 3.68 -1.01
N THR A 128 -0.96 2.75 -0.60
CA THR A 128 0.25 3.05 0.18
C THR A 128 1.46 2.46 -0.51
N LEU A 129 2.54 3.21 -0.59
CA LEU A 129 3.86 2.65 -0.90
C LEU A 129 4.62 2.44 0.40
N GLY A 130 5.17 1.24 0.56
CA GLY A 130 6.06 0.89 1.66
C GLY A 130 7.49 0.75 1.19
N PHE A 131 8.39 1.48 1.84
CA PHE A 131 9.83 1.48 1.60
C PHE A 131 10.50 0.88 2.83
N LEU A 132 10.83 -0.41 2.75
CA LEU A 132 11.47 -1.14 3.85
C LEU A 132 12.98 -1.22 3.62
N GLY A 133 13.74 -0.58 4.47
CA GLY A 133 15.18 -0.74 4.52
C GLY A 133 15.59 -2.19 4.87
N PRO A 134 16.89 -2.48 4.91
CA PRO A 134 17.39 -3.79 5.30
C PRO A 134 16.80 -4.27 6.63
N CYS A 135 16.20 -5.47 6.62
CA CYS A 135 15.49 -6.02 7.78
C CYS A 135 14.36 -5.13 8.32
N GLY A 136 13.84 -4.18 7.53
CA GLY A 136 12.72 -3.35 7.92
C GLY A 136 11.40 -4.13 7.98
N MET A 137 10.49 -3.71 8.85
CA MET A 137 9.21 -4.38 9.06
C MET A 137 8.09 -3.37 9.26
N ASN A 138 7.07 -3.45 8.41
CA ASN A 138 5.77 -2.88 8.71
C ASN A 138 5.14 -3.78 9.78
N THR A 139 5.01 -3.25 10.99
CA THR A 139 4.65 -4.05 12.17
C THR A 139 3.23 -4.60 12.06
N ALA A 140 2.92 -5.62 12.88
CA ALA A 140 1.59 -6.23 12.88
C ALA A 140 0.49 -5.19 13.04
N HIS A 141 -0.42 -5.13 12.06
CA HIS A 141 -1.49 -4.14 11.97
C HIS A 141 -2.75 -4.71 11.32
N VAL A 142 -3.80 -3.90 11.31
CA VAL A 142 -5.12 -4.24 10.77
C VAL A 142 -5.63 -3.06 9.95
N HIS A 143 -6.29 -3.34 8.83
CA HIS A 143 -7.13 -2.39 8.12
C HIS A 143 -8.61 -2.66 8.43
N ASN A 144 -9.19 -1.78 9.25
CA ASN A 144 -10.55 -1.99 9.80
C ASN A 144 -11.64 -1.85 8.73
N ARG A 145 -11.39 -1.14 7.62
CA ARG A 145 -12.40 -0.78 6.62
C ARG A 145 -12.06 -1.23 5.20
N ALA A 146 -10.95 -1.95 5.01
CA ALA A 146 -10.55 -2.39 3.68
C ALA A 146 -9.85 -3.75 3.67
N THR A 147 -9.98 -4.46 2.57
CA THR A 147 -9.05 -5.51 2.13
C THR A 147 -7.82 -4.83 1.53
N GLU A 148 -6.64 -5.37 1.83
CA GLU A 148 -5.38 -4.94 1.22
C GLU A 148 -4.95 -5.90 0.12
N PHE A 149 -4.52 -5.33 -1.02
CA PHE A 149 -3.88 -6.00 -2.14
C PHE A 149 -2.41 -5.56 -2.17
N ASN A 150 -1.49 -6.42 -1.75
CA ASN A 150 -0.08 -6.07 -1.58
C ASN A 150 0.78 -6.74 -2.66
N ILE A 151 1.54 -5.95 -3.43
CA ILE A 151 2.45 -6.43 -4.48
C ILE A 151 3.87 -5.92 -4.24
N VAL A 152 4.86 -6.81 -4.39
CA VAL A 152 6.28 -6.46 -4.33
C VAL A 152 6.73 -5.86 -5.65
N VAL A 153 7.32 -4.66 -5.61
CA VAL A 153 7.85 -3.95 -6.79
C VAL A 153 9.37 -3.79 -6.77
N ARG A 154 10.02 -4.08 -5.63
CA ARG A 154 11.48 -4.17 -5.49
C ARG A 154 11.81 -5.13 -4.34
N GLY A 155 12.86 -5.94 -4.51
CA GLY A 155 13.28 -6.90 -3.48
C GLY A 155 12.29 -8.05 -3.31
N ARG A 156 12.09 -8.48 -2.09
CA ARG A 156 11.10 -9.49 -1.68
C ARG A 156 10.57 -9.21 -0.28
N LEU A 157 9.44 -9.80 0.06
CA LEU A 157 8.81 -9.67 1.37
C LEU A 157 8.50 -11.05 1.96
N VAL A 158 8.64 -11.17 3.26
CA VAL A 158 7.95 -12.20 4.05
C VAL A 158 6.69 -11.58 4.61
N THR A 159 5.55 -12.18 4.32
CA THR A 159 4.25 -11.75 4.82
C THR A 159 3.66 -12.82 5.71
N GLN A 160 2.93 -12.42 6.73
CA GLN A 160 2.14 -13.32 7.55
C GLN A 160 0.84 -12.64 7.95
N PHE A 161 -0.26 -13.39 7.96
CA PHE A 161 -1.52 -12.88 8.45
C PHE A 161 -2.35 -13.95 9.17
N ILE A 162 -3.26 -13.48 10.02
CA ILE A 162 -4.24 -14.28 10.77
C ILE A 162 -5.60 -13.64 10.52
N ILE A 163 -6.54 -14.42 9.97
CA ILE A 163 -7.88 -13.90 9.62
C ILE A 163 -8.71 -13.72 10.89
N GLU A 164 -8.75 -14.75 11.74
CA GLU A 164 -9.50 -14.75 13.00
C GLU A 164 -9.01 -15.86 13.93
N ASN A 165 -9.48 -15.85 15.18
CA ASN A 165 -9.14 -16.89 16.14
C ASN A 165 -9.59 -18.27 15.66
N GLY A 166 -8.73 -19.28 15.84
CA GLY A 166 -9.00 -20.66 15.41
C GLY A 166 -8.59 -20.99 13.98
N VAL A 167 -8.17 -19.99 13.20
CA VAL A 167 -7.57 -20.20 11.87
C VAL A 167 -6.06 -20.19 11.99
N PRO A 168 -5.32 -21.16 11.39
CA PRO A 168 -3.87 -21.14 11.39
C PRO A 168 -3.31 -19.90 10.68
N PRO A 169 -2.18 -19.36 11.13
CA PRO A 169 -1.49 -18.27 10.43
C PRO A 169 -1.09 -18.69 9.00
N ILE A 170 -1.25 -17.79 8.05
CA ILE A 170 -0.83 -17.95 6.66
C ILE A 170 0.44 -17.12 6.46
N ALA A 171 1.54 -17.78 6.07
CA ALA A 171 2.83 -17.13 5.85
C ALA A 171 3.34 -17.40 4.44
N ASN A 172 3.88 -16.36 3.79
CA ASN A 172 4.42 -16.44 2.43
C ASN A 172 5.69 -15.62 2.30
N THR A 173 6.55 -16.04 1.36
CA THR A 173 7.62 -15.18 0.84
C THR A 173 7.24 -14.76 -0.57
N LEU A 174 7.09 -13.46 -0.78
CA LEU A 174 6.76 -12.87 -2.07
C LEU A 174 8.04 -12.39 -2.75
N SER A 175 8.22 -12.79 -3.99
CA SER A 175 9.23 -12.29 -4.90
C SER A 175 8.68 -11.12 -5.73
N LEU A 176 9.57 -10.50 -6.52
CA LEU A 176 9.23 -9.39 -7.40
C LEU A 176 7.97 -9.72 -8.25
N TYR A 177 7.01 -8.79 -8.28
CA TYR A 177 5.72 -8.86 -8.97
C TYR A 177 4.77 -9.97 -8.47
N GLN A 178 5.04 -10.57 -7.33
CA GLN A 178 4.07 -11.42 -6.66
C GLN A 178 3.19 -10.61 -5.72
N MET A 179 1.90 -10.95 -5.69
CA MET A 179 0.87 -10.29 -4.89
C MET A 179 0.29 -11.26 -3.85
N THR A 180 -0.04 -10.73 -2.69
CA THR A 180 -0.90 -11.38 -1.70
C THR A 180 -2.13 -10.52 -1.42
N VAL A 181 -3.12 -11.11 -0.74
CA VAL A 181 -4.33 -10.42 -0.27
C VAL A 181 -4.42 -10.59 1.23
N PHE A 182 -4.58 -9.47 1.95
CA PHE A 182 -4.95 -9.48 3.36
C PHE A 182 -6.42 -9.14 3.49
N PRO A 183 -7.27 -10.10 3.91
CA PRO A 183 -8.69 -9.83 4.11
C PRO A 183 -8.92 -8.70 5.12
N GLN A 184 -9.98 -7.92 4.94
CA GLN A 184 -10.38 -6.88 5.88
C GLN A 184 -10.43 -7.43 7.31
N GLY A 185 -9.82 -6.72 8.26
CA GLY A 185 -9.78 -7.11 9.66
C GLY A 185 -8.71 -8.16 10.02
N ALA A 186 -8.03 -8.77 9.05
CA ALA A 186 -6.94 -9.70 9.32
C ALA A 186 -5.73 -8.96 9.90
N ILE A 187 -5.18 -9.49 11.00
CA ILE A 187 -3.88 -9.03 11.52
C ILE A 187 -2.80 -9.50 10.55
N HIS A 188 -1.99 -8.60 10.04
CA HIS A 188 -0.93 -8.91 9.08
C HIS A 188 0.31 -8.05 9.27
N GLN A 189 1.40 -8.47 8.65
CA GLN A 189 2.69 -7.76 8.65
C GLN A 189 3.47 -8.04 7.36
N GLU A 190 4.36 -7.11 6.99
CA GLU A 190 5.34 -7.24 5.92
C GLU A 190 6.75 -7.06 6.49
N PHE A 191 7.64 -7.95 6.13
CA PHE A 191 9.01 -7.95 6.59
C PHE A 191 9.98 -8.09 5.41
N ASN A 192 10.94 -7.18 5.31
CA ASN A 192 12.05 -7.29 4.37
C ASN A 192 13.10 -8.28 4.93
N PRO A 193 13.25 -9.48 4.37
CA PRO A 193 14.19 -10.47 4.90
C PRO A 193 15.65 -10.21 4.48
N ASP A 194 15.91 -9.22 3.63
CA ASP A 194 17.21 -9.00 2.99
C ASP A 194 17.98 -7.82 3.57
N CYS A 195 19.26 -7.72 3.18
CA CYS A 195 20.16 -6.62 3.57
C CYS A 195 20.14 -5.46 2.57
N GLU A 196 19.20 -5.48 1.62
CA GLU A 196 18.93 -4.44 0.66
C GLU A 196 17.48 -3.97 0.79
N ASP A 197 17.14 -2.83 0.21
CA ASP A 197 15.79 -2.27 0.30
C ASP A 197 14.76 -3.13 -0.43
N ALA A 198 13.57 -3.19 0.14
CA ALA A 198 12.39 -3.71 -0.51
C ALA A 198 11.31 -2.62 -0.63
N VAL A 199 10.53 -2.68 -1.70
CA VAL A 199 9.40 -1.78 -1.93
C VAL A 199 8.17 -2.59 -2.29
N PHE A 200 7.05 -2.25 -1.66
CA PHE A 200 5.74 -2.82 -1.99
C PHE A 200 4.71 -1.72 -2.26
N VAL A 201 3.67 -2.09 -2.98
CA VAL A 201 2.47 -1.29 -3.18
C VAL A 201 1.31 -2.00 -2.53
N ALA A 202 0.64 -1.32 -1.61
CA ALA A 202 -0.59 -1.74 -0.96
C ALA A 202 -1.77 -0.97 -1.56
N GLY A 203 -2.69 -1.67 -2.22
CA GLY A 203 -3.95 -1.13 -2.73
C GLY A 203 -5.09 -1.51 -1.81
N PHE A 204 -6.06 -0.61 -1.63
CA PHE A 204 -7.21 -0.80 -0.73
C PHE A 204 -8.51 -0.56 -1.47
N ASN A 205 -9.54 -1.34 -1.16
CA ASN A 205 -10.90 -1.18 -1.71
C ASN A 205 -11.75 -0.17 -0.92
N ASN A 206 -11.11 0.77 -0.23
CA ASN A 206 -11.77 1.86 0.49
C ASN A 206 -10.88 3.11 0.45
N GLN A 207 -11.46 4.28 0.26
CA GLN A 207 -10.73 5.56 0.28
C GLN A 207 -10.18 5.94 1.67
N ASP A 208 -10.68 5.31 2.72
CA ASP A 208 -10.24 5.43 4.11
C ASP A 208 -10.12 4.01 4.71
N PRO A 209 -9.03 3.28 4.42
CA PRO A 209 -8.85 1.90 4.85
C PRO A 209 -8.78 1.75 6.38
N GLY A 210 -8.34 2.79 7.07
CA GLY A 210 -7.92 2.71 8.46
C GLY A 210 -6.61 1.95 8.61
N VAL A 211 -5.95 2.19 9.70
CA VAL A 211 -4.80 1.39 10.15
C VAL A 211 -4.78 1.37 11.67
N GLU A 212 -4.60 0.19 12.24
CA GLU A 212 -4.44 0.00 13.68
C GLU A 212 -3.23 -0.89 13.93
N GLN A 213 -2.19 -0.32 14.51
CA GLN A 213 -0.99 -1.05 14.89
C GLN A 213 -1.29 -1.86 16.15
N VAL A 214 -1.27 -3.19 16.05
CA VAL A 214 -1.79 -4.11 17.08
C VAL A 214 -1.10 -3.93 18.43
N ALA A 215 0.23 -3.92 18.47
CA ALA A 215 0.95 -3.77 19.73
C ALA A 215 0.71 -2.39 20.35
N GLN A 216 0.84 -1.33 19.56
CA GLN A 216 0.66 0.05 20.00
C GLN A 216 -0.76 0.28 20.53
N ALA A 217 -1.78 -0.21 19.83
CA ALA A 217 -3.18 -0.10 20.24
C ALA A 217 -3.46 -0.91 21.50
N PHE A 218 -3.04 -2.18 21.55
CA PHE A 218 -3.26 -3.05 22.70
C PHE A 218 -2.64 -2.49 23.98
N PHE A 219 -1.36 -2.10 23.91
CA PHE A 219 -0.66 -1.53 25.09
C PHE A 219 -1.09 -0.08 25.42
N SER A 220 -1.95 0.55 24.61
CA SER A 220 -2.59 1.83 24.94
C SER A 220 -3.83 1.68 25.82
N LEU A 221 -4.34 0.46 25.99
CA LEU A 221 -5.42 0.17 26.92
C LEU A 221 -4.97 0.38 28.37
N ASN A 222 -5.95 0.36 29.31
CA ASN A 222 -5.65 0.43 30.73
C ASN A 222 -4.65 -0.68 31.13
N PRO A 223 -3.53 -0.38 31.84
CA PRO A 223 -2.50 -1.36 32.18
C PRO A 223 -3.03 -2.59 32.93
N ALA A 224 -4.04 -2.42 33.81
CA ALA A 224 -4.66 -3.54 34.52
C ALA A 224 -5.43 -4.48 33.56
N VAL A 225 -6.06 -3.93 32.51
CA VAL A 225 -6.73 -4.72 31.47
C VAL A 225 -5.71 -5.48 30.64
N VAL A 226 -4.62 -4.81 30.23
CA VAL A 226 -3.51 -5.43 29.49
C VAL A 226 -2.91 -6.57 30.29
N GLY A 227 -2.55 -6.34 31.56
CA GLY A 227 -1.99 -7.35 32.45
C GLY A 227 -2.93 -8.55 32.63
N SER A 228 -4.23 -8.30 32.84
CA SER A 228 -5.24 -9.37 32.97
C SER A 228 -5.41 -10.16 31.68
N THR A 229 -5.40 -9.49 30.53
CA THR A 229 -5.49 -10.14 29.19
C THR A 229 -4.28 -11.04 28.93
N LEU A 230 -3.11 -10.67 29.44
CA LEU A 230 -1.87 -11.45 29.35
C LEU A 230 -1.73 -12.53 30.47
N GLY A 231 -2.83 -12.89 31.12
CA GLY A 231 -2.85 -13.94 32.16
C GLY A 231 -2.45 -13.46 33.54
N GLY A 232 -2.62 -12.18 33.84
CA GLY A 232 -2.32 -11.60 35.15
C GLY A 232 -0.82 -11.41 35.42
N ILE A 233 0.02 -11.41 34.38
CA ILE A 233 1.46 -11.16 34.56
C ILE A 233 1.69 -9.69 34.93
N PRO A 234 2.50 -9.42 35.99
CA PRO A 234 2.77 -8.06 36.41
C PRO A 234 3.80 -7.34 35.54
N SER A 235 4.60 -8.10 34.77
CA SER A 235 5.68 -7.54 33.95
C SER A 235 5.93 -8.36 32.69
N LEU A 236 6.44 -7.68 31.66
CA LEU A 236 6.97 -8.27 30.43
C LEU A 236 8.47 -8.00 30.34
N ASN A 237 9.26 -9.04 30.11
CA ASN A 237 10.72 -8.93 29.95
C ASN A 237 11.38 -8.07 31.05
N GLY A 238 10.96 -8.25 32.32
CA GLY A 238 11.48 -7.52 33.47
C GLY A 238 11.00 -6.06 33.59
N LYS A 239 10.08 -5.63 32.76
CA LYS A 239 9.43 -4.32 32.81
C LYS A 239 7.98 -4.48 33.22
N ASP A 240 7.46 -3.62 34.09
CA ASP A 240 6.03 -3.56 34.36
C ASP A 240 5.28 -3.17 33.05
N ILE A 241 3.98 -3.47 32.99
CA ILE A 241 3.20 -3.27 31.78
C ILE A 241 3.17 -1.82 31.32
N GLU A 242 3.20 -0.87 32.24
CA GLU A 242 3.16 0.55 31.91
C GLU A 242 4.47 1.02 31.28
N SER A 243 5.61 0.68 31.90
CA SER A 243 6.94 1.01 31.36
C SER A 243 7.29 0.21 30.10
N PHE A 244 6.72 -1.00 29.93
CA PHE A 244 6.90 -1.77 28.70
C PHE A 244 6.35 -1.05 27.45
N ARG A 245 5.29 -0.27 27.58
CA ARG A 245 4.71 0.54 26.49
C ARG A 245 5.76 1.42 25.80
N GLU A 246 6.66 2.02 26.56
CA GLU A 246 7.73 2.89 26.02
C GLU A 246 8.76 2.14 25.18
N HIS A 247 8.78 0.79 25.27
CA HIS A 247 9.68 -0.07 24.49
C HIS A 247 9.07 -0.57 23.19
N ILE A 248 7.78 -0.30 22.96
CA ILE A 248 7.10 -0.68 21.71
C ILE A 248 7.55 0.30 20.63
N PRO A 249 8.21 -0.18 19.54
CA PRO A 249 8.75 0.69 18.52
C PRO A 249 7.64 1.38 17.74
N ALA A 250 7.94 2.57 17.21
CA ALA A 250 7.11 3.17 16.18
C ALA A 250 7.14 2.28 14.92
N ASN A 251 6.09 2.34 14.13
CA ASN A 251 6.09 1.79 12.78
C ASN A 251 6.82 2.79 11.84
N VAL A 252 7.62 2.39 10.91
CA VAL A 252 8.13 1.09 10.48
C VAL A 252 9.31 0.68 11.36
N ALA A 253 9.30 -0.52 11.91
CA ALA A 253 10.31 -0.95 12.89
C ALA A 253 11.46 -1.75 12.25
N LEU A 254 12.56 -1.91 12.99
CA LEU A 254 13.53 -2.96 12.70
C LEU A 254 12.93 -4.33 13.01
N GLY A 255 13.14 -5.29 12.10
CA GLY A 255 12.57 -6.62 12.18
C GLY A 255 13.30 -7.58 13.13
N ILE A 256 13.36 -8.86 12.78
CA ILE A 256 13.83 -9.94 13.63
C ILE A 256 15.36 -9.95 13.80
N ASP A 257 15.84 -10.31 14.99
CA ASP A 257 17.27 -10.28 15.35
C ASP A 257 18.15 -11.14 14.44
N ALA A 258 17.64 -12.27 13.93
CA ALA A 258 18.38 -13.11 13.00
C ALA A 258 18.75 -12.39 11.69
N CYS A 259 17.83 -11.55 11.16
CA CYS A 259 18.10 -10.72 9.99
C CYS A 259 19.09 -9.61 10.33
N LEU A 260 18.85 -8.86 11.41
CA LEU A 260 19.72 -7.78 11.85
C LEU A 260 21.17 -8.25 12.04
N LYS A 261 21.36 -9.40 12.71
CA LYS A 261 22.67 -10.01 12.90
C LYS A 261 23.35 -10.36 11.58
N ARG A 262 22.60 -10.95 10.63
CA ARG A 262 23.12 -11.31 9.30
C ARG A 262 23.55 -10.07 8.51
N CYS A 263 22.80 -8.97 8.61
CA CYS A 263 23.07 -7.72 7.90
C CYS A 263 23.99 -6.75 8.68
N GLY A 264 24.52 -7.15 9.85
CA GLY A 264 25.39 -6.31 10.65
C GLY A 264 24.69 -5.09 11.30
N ILE A 265 23.37 -5.12 11.40
CA ILE A 265 22.56 -4.01 11.92
C ILE A 265 22.37 -4.15 13.43
N LYS A 266 22.60 -3.07 14.17
CA LYS A 266 22.35 -3.02 15.62
C LYS A 266 20.95 -2.46 15.89
N ARG A 267 20.12 -3.18 16.67
CA ARG A 267 18.76 -2.74 17.03
C ARG A 267 18.72 -1.36 17.72
N ASN A 268 19.77 -1.02 18.45
CA ASN A 268 19.87 0.25 19.18
C ASN A 268 20.71 1.30 18.44
N ALA A 269 21.01 1.11 17.15
CA ALA A 269 21.64 2.13 16.31
C ALA A 269 20.72 3.36 16.30
N LYS A 270 21.27 4.55 16.59
CA LYS A 270 20.52 5.79 16.42
C LYS A 270 20.25 6.00 14.94
N ARG A 271 19.12 6.61 14.61
CA ARG A 271 18.64 6.86 13.24
C ARG A 271 19.67 7.53 12.34
N ASP A 272 20.51 8.39 12.93
CA ASP A 272 21.53 9.17 12.19
C ASP A 272 22.65 8.31 11.58
N ASP A 273 22.83 7.07 12.04
CA ASP A 273 23.90 6.18 11.56
C ASP A 273 23.49 5.43 10.26
N PHE A 274 22.20 5.48 9.86
CA PHE A 274 21.66 4.72 8.72
C PHE A 274 21.66 5.46 7.39
N PHE A 275 21.65 6.79 7.42
CA PHE A 275 21.51 7.64 6.22
C PHE A 275 22.81 8.33 5.78
N LEU A 276 23.96 7.98 6.38
CA LEU A 276 25.26 8.63 6.10
C LEU A 276 26.27 7.75 5.34
N ASN A 277 25.82 6.68 4.64
CA ASN A 277 26.68 5.89 3.73
C ASN A 277 26.05 5.73 2.36
#